data_5bb54de90501c0df5ff9e39567a6ed22
#
_entry.id   5bb54de90501c0df5ff9e39567a6ed22
#
_cell.length_a   1.000
_cell.length_b   1.000
_cell.length_c   1.000
_cell.angle_alpha   90.00
_cell.angle_beta   90.00
_cell.angle_gamma   90.00
#
_symmetry.space_group_name_H-M   'P 1'
#
loop_
_entity.id
_entity.type
_entity.pdbx_description
1 polymer ?
#
loop_
_entity_poly.entity_id
_entity_poly.type
_entity_poly.pdbx_seq_one_letter_code
_entity_poly.pdbx_strand_id
1 'polypeptide(L)'
;MNDIEFIFEIEDEAGSFEVPMYFSASEWFDDDSGDIPIPTYTDIGFDQRQKDIIHDLIRMKGTEHDGGLLSEMQKAADWWESHNA
;
A
#
# COMPACT_ATOMS: atom_id res chain seq x y z
N MET A 1 6.79 10.22 -14.18
CA MET A 1 6.01 10.07 -12.95
C MET A 1 6.66 9.03 -12.05
N ASN A 2 6.69 9.34 -10.76
CA ASN A 2 7.45 8.54 -9.80
C ASN A 2 6.56 7.82 -8.80
N ASP A 3 5.46 7.26 -9.29
CA ASP A 3 4.56 6.48 -8.44
C ASP A 3 4.90 5.00 -8.54
N ILE A 4 4.92 4.35 -7.38
CA ILE A 4 5.14 2.92 -7.29
C ILE A 4 3.77 2.26 -7.14
N GLU A 5 3.42 1.40 -8.08
CA GLU A 5 2.11 0.73 -8.09
C GLU A 5 2.28 -0.71 -7.61
N PHE A 6 1.30 -1.21 -6.86
CA PHE A 6 1.28 -2.59 -6.42
C PHE A 6 -0.16 -3.02 -6.16
N ILE A 7 -0.36 -4.32 -6.04
CA ILE A 7 -1.66 -4.89 -5.71
C ILE A 7 -1.56 -5.50 -4.32
N PHE A 8 -2.43 -5.04 -3.42
CA PHE A 8 -2.47 -5.53 -2.05
C PHE A 8 -3.67 -6.44 -1.87
N GLU A 9 -3.41 -7.71 -1.50
CA GLU A 9 -4.48 -8.67 -1.26
C GLU A 9 -4.89 -8.63 0.22
N ILE A 10 -6.18 -8.45 0.44
CA ILE A 10 -6.75 -8.41 1.79
C ILE A 10 -7.63 -9.62 1.99
N GLU A 11 -7.44 -10.33 3.11
CA GLU A 11 -8.27 -11.47 3.49
C GLU A 11 -9.16 -11.09 4.66
N ASP A 12 -10.42 -11.46 4.59
CA ASP A 12 -11.37 -11.27 5.68
C ASP A 12 -12.31 -12.48 5.76
N GLU A 13 -13.31 -12.41 6.63
CA GLU A 13 -14.24 -13.51 6.85
C GLU A 13 -15.07 -13.87 5.61
N ALA A 14 -15.26 -12.90 4.72
CA ALA A 14 -16.05 -13.11 3.50
C ALA A 14 -15.18 -13.58 2.32
N GLY A 15 -13.88 -13.71 2.50
CA GLY A 15 -12.94 -14.12 1.45
C GLY A 15 -11.84 -13.09 1.26
N SER A 16 -11.19 -13.12 0.10
CA SER A 16 -10.11 -12.18 -0.19
C SER A 16 -10.51 -11.25 -1.33
N PHE A 17 -9.89 -10.08 -1.35
CA PHE A 17 -10.06 -9.15 -2.46
C PHE A 17 -8.76 -8.38 -2.69
N GLU A 18 -8.55 -7.95 -3.92
CA GLU A 18 -7.33 -7.24 -4.31
C GLU A 18 -7.58 -5.76 -4.41
N VAL A 19 -6.64 -4.97 -3.91
CA VAL A 19 -6.71 -3.51 -3.90
C VAL A 19 -5.51 -2.95 -4.64
N PRO A 20 -5.68 -2.41 -5.84
CA PRO A 20 -4.59 -1.70 -6.52
C PRO A 20 -4.26 -0.43 -5.75
N MET A 21 -2.99 -0.29 -5.38
CA MET A 21 -2.52 0.86 -4.61
C MET A 21 -1.29 1.47 -5.26
N TYR A 22 -1.01 2.72 -4.92
CA TYR A 22 0.22 3.38 -5.38
C TYR A 22 0.68 4.38 -4.32
N PHE A 23 1.98 4.67 -4.33
CA PHE A 23 2.57 5.66 -3.43
C PHE A 23 3.75 6.34 -4.13
N SER A 24 4.15 7.50 -3.61
CA SER A 24 5.22 8.28 -4.23
C SER A 24 6.59 7.66 -3.98
N ALA A 25 7.33 7.40 -5.06
CA ALA A 25 8.70 6.92 -4.95
C ALA A 25 9.59 7.97 -4.29
N SER A 26 9.36 9.24 -4.60
CA SER A 26 10.13 10.34 -3.99
C SER A 26 10.00 10.34 -2.48
N GLU A 27 8.79 10.13 -1.98
CA GLU A 27 8.55 10.09 -0.53
C GLU A 27 9.15 8.84 0.10
N TRP A 28 9.06 7.70 -0.60
CA TRP A 28 9.60 6.45 -0.08
C TRP A 28 11.12 6.50 0.09
N PHE A 29 11.82 7.06 -0.91
CA PHE A 29 13.28 7.12 -0.92
C PHE A 29 13.85 8.41 -0.32
N ASP A 30 13.02 9.25 0.29
CA ASP A 30 13.43 10.48 0.95
C ASP A 30 13.95 10.15 2.34
N ASP A 31 15.28 10.19 2.50
CA ASP A 31 15.91 9.86 3.76
C ASP A 31 15.71 10.94 4.84
N ASP A 32 15.32 12.15 4.45
CA ASP A 32 15.19 13.26 5.40
C ASP A 32 13.87 13.23 6.17
N SER A 33 12.81 12.72 5.58
CA SER A 33 11.50 12.73 6.23
C SER A 33 11.36 11.63 7.30
N GLY A 34 11.92 10.46 7.04
CA GLY A 34 11.79 9.33 7.94
C GLY A 34 10.39 8.74 8.03
N ASP A 35 9.44 9.29 7.32
CA ASP A 35 8.04 8.87 7.36
C ASP A 35 7.72 7.93 6.19
N ILE A 36 6.86 6.95 6.48
CA ILE A 36 6.36 6.04 5.46
C ILE A 36 5.25 6.75 4.69
N PRO A 37 5.34 6.84 3.35
CA PRO A 37 4.26 7.49 2.59
C PRO A 37 2.95 6.74 2.73
N ILE A 38 1.86 7.48 2.66
CA ILE A 38 0.52 6.91 2.74
C ILE A 38 0.13 6.42 1.34
N PRO A 39 -0.14 5.13 1.17
CA PRO A 39 -0.57 4.64 -0.14
C PRO A 39 -1.98 5.13 -0.48
N THR A 40 -2.21 5.35 -1.76
CA THR A 40 -3.50 5.75 -2.29
C THR A 40 -4.09 4.59 -3.07
N TYR A 41 -5.40 4.49 -3.09
CA TYR A 41 -6.09 3.46 -3.88
C TYR A 41 -7.32 4.06 -4.57
N THR A 42 -7.75 3.40 -5.65
CA THR A 42 -8.99 3.77 -6.32
C THR A 42 -10.14 3.03 -5.64
N ASP A 43 -11.14 3.78 -5.17
CA ASP A 43 -12.24 3.19 -4.41
C ASP A 43 -13.42 2.72 -5.26
N ILE A 44 -13.27 2.73 -6.58
CA ILE A 44 -14.31 2.28 -7.52
C ILE A 44 -14.46 0.76 -7.40
N GLY A 45 -15.68 0.31 -7.15
CA GLY A 45 -15.97 -1.11 -7.07
C GLY A 45 -15.89 -1.72 -5.69
N PHE A 46 -15.53 -0.94 -4.68
CA PHE A 46 -15.50 -1.42 -3.30
C PHE A 46 -16.73 -0.95 -2.54
N ASP A 47 -17.29 -1.85 -1.72
CA ASP A 47 -18.38 -1.49 -0.83
C ASP A 47 -17.84 -0.79 0.43
N GLN A 48 -18.74 -0.29 1.27
CA GLN A 48 -18.32 0.46 2.45
C GLN A 48 -17.49 -0.40 3.42
N ARG A 49 -17.86 -1.67 3.57
CA ARG A 49 -17.12 -2.59 4.44
C ARG A 49 -15.70 -2.78 3.96
N GLN A 50 -15.52 -2.98 2.65
CA GLN A 50 -14.20 -3.13 2.06
C GLN A 50 -13.37 -1.86 2.24
N LYS A 51 -13.97 -0.70 2.00
CA LYS A 51 -13.29 0.59 2.20
C LYS A 51 -12.84 0.78 3.64
N ASP A 52 -13.68 0.41 4.58
CA ASP A 52 -13.35 0.54 6.01
C ASP A 52 -12.15 -0.34 6.37
N ILE A 53 -12.10 -1.56 5.84
CA ILE A 53 -10.97 -2.46 6.06
C ILE A 53 -9.69 -1.87 5.47
N ILE A 54 -9.77 -1.37 4.24
CA ILE A 54 -8.62 -0.76 3.56
C ILE A 54 -8.08 0.43 4.38
N HIS A 55 -8.96 1.31 4.83
CA HIS A 55 -8.58 2.49 5.60
C HIS A 55 -7.95 2.11 6.94
N ASP A 56 -8.49 1.08 7.60
CA ASP A 56 -7.90 0.60 8.86
C ASP A 56 -6.49 0.08 8.65
N LEU A 57 -6.26 -0.70 7.60
CA LEU A 57 -4.93 -1.25 7.32
C LEU A 57 -3.94 -0.15 6.97
N ILE A 58 -4.37 0.85 6.19
CA ILE A 58 -3.51 2.00 5.86
C ILE A 58 -3.14 2.76 7.13
N ARG A 59 -4.10 2.96 8.03
CA ARG A 59 -3.84 3.64 9.30
C ARG A 59 -2.85 2.87 10.16
N MET A 60 -2.88 1.54 10.08
CA MET A 60 -2.02 0.66 10.87
C MET A 60 -0.68 0.33 10.19
N LYS A 61 -0.40 0.95 9.04
CA LYS A 61 0.82 0.63 8.29
C LYS A 61 2.06 0.78 9.16
N GLY A 62 2.98 -0.17 9.02
CA GLY A 62 4.20 -0.18 9.81
C GLY A 62 4.06 -0.82 11.19
N THR A 63 2.85 -1.28 11.53
CA THR A 63 2.61 -2.01 12.78
C THR A 63 2.42 -3.50 12.47
N GLU A 64 2.36 -4.31 13.51
CA GLU A 64 2.10 -5.75 13.35
C GLU A 64 0.67 -6.06 12.86
N HIS A 65 -0.20 -5.05 12.88
CA HIS A 65 -1.61 -5.20 12.51
C HIS A 65 -1.94 -4.65 11.11
N ASP A 66 -0.94 -4.34 10.31
CA ASP A 66 -1.17 -3.74 8.99
C ASP A 66 -1.47 -4.77 7.89
N GLY A 67 -1.59 -6.04 8.26
CA GLY A 67 -1.89 -7.09 7.30
C GLY A 67 -0.78 -7.33 6.29
N GLY A 68 0.43 -6.88 6.57
CA GLY A 68 1.56 -7.02 5.65
C GLY A 68 1.66 -5.88 4.65
N LEU A 69 0.92 -4.79 4.86
CA LEU A 69 0.91 -3.66 3.91
C LEU A 69 2.31 -3.08 3.70
N LEU A 70 3.05 -2.80 4.78
CA LEU A 70 4.39 -2.24 4.64
C LEU A 70 5.32 -3.20 3.92
N SER A 71 5.21 -4.50 4.19
CA SER A 71 6.02 -5.51 3.51
C SER A 71 5.77 -5.50 2.00
N GLU A 72 4.50 -5.38 1.59
CA GLU A 72 4.16 -5.30 0.18
C GLU A 72 4.66 -4.01 -0.45
N MET A 73 4.60 -2.90 0.27
CA MET A 73 5.16 -1.63 -0.20
C MET A 73 6.67 -1.75 -0.41
N GLN A 74 7.38 -2.40 0.51
CA GLN A 74 8.83 -2.60 0.39
C GLN A 74 9.18 -3.45 -0.83
N LYS A 75 8.44 -4.53 -1.05
CA LYS A 75 8.64 -5.37 -2.24
C LYS A 75 8.42 -4.59 -3.52
N ALA A 76 7.36 -3.78 -3.55
CA ALA A 76 7.05 -2.95 -4.71
C ALA A 76 8.13 -1.91 -4.95
N ALA A 77 8.64 -1.30 -3.88
CA ALA A 77 9.71 -0.30 -3.99
C ALA A 77 11.00 -0.93 -4.49
N ASP A 78 11.34 -2.11 -4.00
CA ASP A 78 12.54 -2.84 -4.47
C ASP A 78 12.43 -3.18 -5.96
N TRP A 79 11.26 -3.64 -6.38
CA TRP A 79 11.02 -3.95 -7.79
C TRP A 79 11.15 -2.69 -8.64
N TRP A 80 10.54 -1.60 -8.20
CA TRP A 80 10.57 -0.32 -8.91
C TRP A 80 12.01 0.18 -9.07
N GLU A 81 12.79 0.12 -7.99
CA GLU A 81 14.18 0.56 -8.01
C GLU A 81 15.00 -0.26 -9.01
N SER A 82 14.78 -1.59 -9.03
CA SER A 82 15.48 -2.47 -9.95
C SER A 82 15.16 -2.18 -11.41
N HIS A 83 13.95 -1.71 -11.70
CA HIS A 83 13.49 -1.51 -13.07
C HIS A 83 13.57 -0.06 -13.54
N ASN A 84 13.81 0.88 -12.65
CA ASN A 84 13.84 2.31 -12.97
C ASN A 84 15.11 3.02 -12.52
N ALA A 85 16.05 2.30 -11.97
CA ALA A 85 17.31 2.86 -11.51
C ALA A 85 18.30 3.05 -12.68
#